data_07ee32ee352f558d86e8e28d6e30a58e
#
_entry.id   07ee32ee352f558d86e8e28d6e30a58e
#
_cell.length_a   1.000
_cell.length_b   1.000
_cell.length_c   1.000
_cell.angle_alpha   90.00
_cell.angle_beta   90.00
_cell.angle_gamma   90.00
#
_symmetry.space_group_name_H-M   'P 1'
#
loop_
_entity.id
_entity.type
_entity.pdbx_description
1 polymer ?
#
loop_
_entity_poly.entity_id
_entity_poly.type
_entity_poly.pdbx_seq_one_letter_code
_entity_poly.pdbx_strand_id
1 'polypeptide(L)'
;MTKLRIGVVGLGGIAQKAYLPVLSHEENWTLVGGFSPNQQKAQSVCDSYRIRCFPRLDELAAQCDAVFVHSSTATHFDVVSQLLQQGVHVYVDKPLAAELDQAECLIEQAQKAGKALMVGFNRRFAPRYVQLKQQLVQQPTASVRMDKHRSDSVGPNDLRFTLLDDYLHVVDTALWLAGGQANLLSGQLTVNDQQQLIYAEHHFNCHGSIVTTSMHRQAGSSREIIQAVTQGAVYQISDMKQWQEEKKDIVSQLPVASWQTTLAQRGFEGAIKHFIDSIANQTAPQTSGEQGIFAQRIIGDILKSNGITA
;
A
#
# COMPACT_ATOMS: atom_id res chain seq x y z
N MET A 1 -10.72 -18.96 21.11
CA MET A 1 -11.09 -17.64 20.55
C MET A 1 -11.97 -17.87 19.33
N THR A 2 -13.03 -17.12 19.16
CA THR A 2 -13.86 -17.17 17.95
C THR A 2 -13.05 -16.58 16.80
N LYS A 3 -13.07 -17.26 15.64
CA LYS A 3 -12.42 -16.74 14.42
C LYS A 3 -13.07 -15.43 13.97
N LEU A 4 -12.26 -14.47 13.50
CA LEU A 4 -12.76 -13.24 12.88
C LEU A 4 -13.47 -13.56 11.56
N ARG A 5 -14.66 -13.00 11.36
CA ARG A 5 -15.46 -13.15 10.14
C ARG A 5 -15.06 -12.07 9.16
N ILE A 6 -14.49 -12.46 8.03
CA ILE A 6 -13.91 -11.57 7.02
C ILE A 6 -14.77 -11.53 5.77
N GLY A 7 -15.07 -10.33 5.29
CA GLY A 7 -15.69 -10.10 3.98
C GLY A 7 -14.75 -9.42 3.00
N VAL A 8 -15.05 -9.52 1.71
CA VAL A 8 -14.30 -8.82 0.64
C VAL A 8 -15.25 -8.01 -0.23
N VAL A 9 -14.93 -6.74 -0.44
CA VAL A 9 -15.67 -5.83 -1.34
C VAL A 9 -14.78 -5.45 -2.51
N GLY A 10 -15.31 -5.55 -3.74
CA GLY A 10 -14.53 -5.32 -4.94
C GLY A 10 -13.74 -6.56 -5.36
N LEU A 11 -14.38 -7.47 -6.10
CA LEU A 11 -13.83 -8.76 -6.54
C LEU A 11 -13.07 -8.64 -7.88
N GLY A 12 -12.36 -7.52 -8.06
CA GLY A 12 -11.56 -7.22 -9.25
C GLY A 12 -10.19 -7.90 -9.28
N GLY A 13 -9.32 -7.42 -10.20
CA GLY A 13 -8.02 -8.05 -10.46
C GLY A 13 -7.11 -8.13 -9.24
N ILE A 14 -7.03 -7.07 -8.42
CA ILE A 14 -6.16 -7.07 -7.24
C ILE A 14 -6.68 -8.01 -6.15
N ALA A 15 -7.98 -8.04 -5.91
CA ALA A 15 -8.59 -8.97 -4.96
C ALA A 15 -8.26 -10.42 -5.34
N GLN A 16 -8.44 -10.79 -6.61
CA GLN A 16 -8.19 -12.15 -7.11
C GLN A 16 -6.70 -12.53 -7.15
N LYS A 17 -5.82 -11.57 -7.44
CA LYS A 17 -4.37 -11.82 -7.56
C LYS A 17 -3.64 -11.84 -6.22
N ALA A 18 -4.10 -11.05 -5.23
CA ALA A 18 -3.31 -10.80 -4.04
C ALA A 18 -4.03 -11.11 -2.72
N TYR A 19 -5.32 -10.89 -2.61
CA TYR A 19 -6.03 -10.99 -1.33
C TYR A 19 -6.82 -12.27 -1.17
N LEU A 20 -7.68 -12.61 -2.12
CA LEU A 20 -8.47 -13.85 -2.05
C LEU A 20 -7.62 -15.13 -1.94
N PRO A 21 -6.47 -15.27 -2.64
CA PRO A 21 -5.60 -16.44 -2.45
C PRO A 21 -5.10 -16.60 -1.01
N VAL A 22 -4.85 -15.50 -0.29
CA VAL A 22 -4.41 -15.54 1.11
C VAL A 22 -5.60 -15.74 2.04
N LEU A 23 -6.66 -14.96 1.87
CA LEU A 23 -7.84 -14.98 2.74
C LEU A 23 -8.59 -16.32 2.69
N SER A 24 -8.55 -17.04 1.55
CA SER A 24 -9.15 -18.36 1.41
C SER A 24 -8.39 -19.47 2.16
N HIS A 25 -7.15 -19.25 2.57
CA HIS A 25 -6.41 -20.12 3.48
C HIS A 25 -6.66 -19.68 4.93
N GLU A 26 -7.82 -20.09 5.46
CA GLU A 26 -8.28 -19.68 6.78
C GLU A 26 -7.33 -20.14 7.90
N GLU A 27 -6.89 -19.21 8.76
CA GLU A 27 -6.15 -19.50 9.99
C GLU A 27 -7.00 -19.15 11.22
N ASN A 28 -6.79 -17.97 11.81
CA ASN A 28 -7.58 -17.41 12.92
C ASN A 28 -8.78 -16.55 12.43
N TRP A 29 -9.14 -16.65 11.18
CA TRP A 29 -10.30 -16.01 10.55
C TRP A 29 -11.10 -17.01 9.71
N THR A 30 -12.30 -16.59 9.30
CA THR A 30 -13.16 -17.29 8.32
C THR A 30 -13.55 -16.32 7.23
N LEU A 31 -13.37 -16.68 5.96
CA LEU A 31 -13.80 -15.89 4.81
C LEU A 31 -15.29 -16.14 4.54
N VAL A 32 -16.13 -15.21 4.99
CA VAL A 32 -17.61 -15.32 4.95
C VAL A 32 -18.15 -15.20 3.53
N GLY A 33 -17.59 -14.27 2.74
CA GLY A 33 -18.06 -14.05 1.38
C GLY A 33 -17.56 -12.75 0.77
N GLY A 34 -18.12 -12.41 -0.39
CA GLY A 34 -17.77 -11.22 -1.12
C GLY A 34 -18.94 -10.46 -1.71
N PHE A 35 -18.71 -9.18 -2.00
CA PHE A 35 -19.65 -8.30 -2.70
C PHE A 35 -18.94 -7.51 -3.80
N SER A 36 -19.61 -7.37 -4.92
CA SER A 36 -19.24 -6.40 -5.96
C SER A 36 -20.50 -5.98 -6.74
N PRO A 37 -20.61 -4.74 -7.22
CA PRO A 37 -21.83 -4.27 -7.90
C PRO A 37 -22.20 -5.10 -9.13
N ASN A 38 -21.23 -5.59 -9.88
CA ASN A 38 -21.48 -6.51 -10.99
C ASN A 38 -21.70 -7.93 -10.44
N GLN A 39 -22.94 -8.25 -10.10
CA GLN A 39 -23.31 -9.51 -9.45
C GLN A 39 -22.96 -10.75 -10.27
N GLN A 40 -23.09 -10.70 -11.60
CA GLN A 40 -22.76 -11.85 -12.46
C GLN A 40 -21.27 -12.21 -12.38
N LYS A 41 -20.37 -11.18 -12.46
CA LYS A 41 -18.93 -11.38 -12.28
C LYS A 41 -18.57 -11.74 -10.85
N ALA A 42 -19.25 -11.14 -9.86
CA ALA A 42 -19.05 -11.44 -8.46
C ALA A 42 -19.37 -12.89 -8.13
N GLN A 43 -20.48 -13.42 -8.62
CA GLN A 43 -20.89 -14.81 -8.41
C GLN A 43 -19.82 -15.77 -8.94
N SER A 44 -19.34 -15.56 -10.18
CA SER A 44 -18.28 -16.41 -10.75
C SER A 44 -17.00 -16.45 -9.92
N VAL A 45 -16.60 -15.30 -9.34
CA VAL A 45 -15.43 -15.23 -8.45
C VAL A 45 -15.73 -15.95 -7.13
N CYS A 46 -16.87 -15.67 -6.51
CA CYS A 46 -17.27 -16.33 -5.27
C CYS A 46 -17.35 -17.86 -5.41
N ASP A 47 -17.90 -18.36 -6.50
CA ASP A 47 -17.97 -19.79 -6.78
C ASP A 47 -16.58 -20.42 -6.87
N SER A 48 -15.62 -19.75 -7.51
CA SER A 48 -14.25 -20.25 -7.64
C SER A 48 -13.52 -20.38 -6.29
N TYR A 49 -13.86 -19.54 -5.32
CA TYR A 49 -13.34 -19.59 -3.96
C TYR A 49 -14.27 -20.32 -2.97
N ARG A 50 -15.45 -20.82 -3.43
CA ARG A 50 -16.45 -21.51 -2.60
C ARG A 50 -16.94 -20.67 -1.43
N ILE A 51 -17.09 -19.35 -1.65
CA ILE A 51 -17.60 -18.39 -0.67
C ILE A 51 -18.95 -17.85 -1.10
N ARG A 52 -19.70 -17.30 -0.16
CA ARG A 52 -21.02 -16.71 -0.46
C ARG A 52 -20.85 -15.40 -1.25
N CYS A 53 -21.63 -15.23 -2.33
CA CYS A 53 -21.82 -13.97 -3.00
C CYS A 53 -22.99 -13.24 -2.37
N PHE A 54 -22.75 -12.03 -1.86
CA PHE A 54 -23.79 -11.19 -1.24
C PHE A 54 -24.35 -10.22 -2.30
N PRO A 55 -25.67 -10.05 -2.36
CA PRO A 55 -26.28 -9.14 -3.33
C PRO A 55 -26.12 -7.66 -2.94
N ARG A 56 -25.87 -7.37 -1.64
CA ARG A 56 -25.79 -6.03 -1.09
C ARG A 56 -24.64 -5.90 -0.10
N LEU A 57 -24.08 -4.69 -0.01
CA LEU A 57 -22.98 -4.38 0.90
C LEU A 57 -23.40 -4.50 2.38
N ASP A 58 -24.59 -4.00 2.74
CA ASP A 58 -25.11 -4.05 4.09
C ASP A 58 -25.35 -5.49 4.58
N GLU A 59 -25.78 -6.38 3.69
CA GLU A 59 -25.94 -7.80 4.02
C GLU A 59 -24.60 -8.49 4.30
N LEU A 60 -23.56 -8.18 3.51
CA LEU A 60 -22.19 -8.65 3.78
C LEU A 60 -21.69 -8.11 5.13
N ALA A 61 -21.79 -6.81 5.33
CA ALA A 61 -21.27 -6.16 6.53
C ALA A 61 -21.90 -6.71 7.81
N ALA A 62 -23.21 -6.99 7.82
CA ALA A 62 -23.93 -7.60 8.95
C ALA A 62 -23.39 -9.01 9.34
N GLN A 63 -22.66 -9.68 8.46
CA GLN A 63 -22.07 -10.99 8.72
C GLN A 63 -20.57 -10.94 9.06
N CYS A 64 -19.94 -9.76 9.01
CA CYS A 64 -18.51 -9.61 9.12
C CYS A 64 -18.10 -8.80 10.35
N ASP A 65 -16.96 -9.16 10.92
CA ASP A 65 -16.25 -8.37 11.93
C ASP A 65 -15.28 -7.38 11.24
N ALA A 66 -14.74 -7.78 10.09
CA ALA A 66 -13.86 -6.95 9.28
C ALA A 66 -14.07 -7.18 7.77
N VAL A 67 -13.82 -6.15 6.96
CA VAL A 67 -13.97 -6.18 5.51
C VAL A 67 -12.73 -5.64 4.82
N PHE A 68 -12.28 -6.35 3.79
CA PHE A 68 -11.24 -5.92 2.85
C PHE A 68 -11.88 -5.26 1.64
N VAL A 69 -11.53 -3.99 1.39
CA VAL A 69 -12.11 -3.17 0.30
C VAL A 69 -11.08 -3.00 -0.82
N HIS A 70 -11.40 -3.53 -2.00
CA HIS A 70 -10.60 -3.50 -3.23
C HIS A 70 -11.41 -2.98 -4.42
N SER A 71 -12.40 -2.15 -4.15
CA SER A 71 -13.18 -1.46 -5.17
C SER A 71 -12.34 -0.38 -5.87
N SER A 72 -12.92 0.31 -6.87
CA SER A 72 -12.23 1.45 -7.49
C SER A 72 -12.05 2.58 -6.47
N THR A 73 -10.95 3.33 -6.56
CA THR A 73 -10.62 4.45 -5.67
C THR A 73 -11.78 5.44 -5.52
N ALA A 74 -12.50 5.72 -6.61
CA ALA A 74 -13.65 6.64 -6.59
C ALA A 74 -14.79 6.20 -5.65
N THR A 75 -14.84 4.91 -5.28
CA THR A 75 -15.89 4.37 -4.40
C THR A 75 -15.39 4.10 -2.99
N HIS A 76 -14.10 4.31 -2.68
CA HIS A 76 -13.54 4.02 -1.36
C HIS A 76 -14.27 4.77 -0.27
N PHE A 77 -14.49 6.09 -0.44
CA PHE A 77 -15.14 6.92 0.55
C PHE A 77 -16.52 6.38 0.96
N ASP A 78 -17.40 6.14 -0.02
CA ASP A 78 -18.76 5.69 0.26
C ASP A 78 -18.79 4.28 0.87
N VAL A 79 -18.01 3.36 0.33
CA VAL A 79 -17.95 1.97 0.80
C VAL A 79 -17.38 1.89 2.22
N VAL A 80 -16.24 2.55 2.47
CA VAL A 80 -15.58 2.53 3.78
C VAL A 80 -16.45 3.25 4.83
N SER A 81 -17.04 4.40 4.47
CA SER A 81 -17.94 5.14 5.34
C SER A 81 -19.14 4.28 5.80
N GLN A 82 -19.78 3.59 4.85
CA GLN A 82 -20.90 2.69 5.15
C GLN A 82 -20.48 1.54 6.08
N LEU A 83 -19.31 0.92 5.86
CA LEU A 83 -18.80 -0.17 6.69
C LEU A 83 -18.49 0.30 8.11
N LEU A 84 -17.83 1.45 8.26
CA LEU A 84 -17.53 2.04 9.58
C LEU A 84 -18.79 2.39 10.37
N GLN A 85 -19.81 2.94 9.70
CA GLN A 85 -21.12 3.24 10.30
C GLN A 85 -21.83 1.97 10.81
N GLN A 86 -21.60 0.83 10.15
CA GLN A 86 -22.11 -0.48 10.58
C GLN A 86 -21.23 -1.17 11.64
N GLY A 87 -20.20 -0.49 12.11
CA GLY A 87 -19.33 -1.00 13.17
C GLY A 87 -18.37 -2.11 12.72
N VAL A 88 -17.98 -2.12 11.45
CA VAL A 88 -17.06 -3.10 10.87
C VAL A 88 -15.65 -2.52 10.79
N HIS A 89 -14.62 -3.32 11.12
CA HIS A 89 -13.22 -2.96 10.88
C HIS A 89 -12.90 -2.99 9.38
N VAL A 90 -12.10 -2.05 8.88
CA VAL A 90 -11.86 -1.92 7.43
C VAL A 90 -10.39 -1.94 7.09
N TYR A 91 -10.03 -2.83 6.16
CA TYR A 91 -8.80 -2.75 5.38
C TYR A 91 -9.18 -2.22 4.00
N VAL A 92 -8.61 -1.11 3.56
CA VAL A 92 -8.88 -0.53 2.24
C VAL A 92 -7.60 -0.47 1.41
N ASP A 93 -7.70 -0.78 0.12
CA ASP A 93 -6.57 -0.60 -0.79
C ASP A 93 -6.16 0.89 -0.87
N LYS A 94 -4.94 1.16 -1.26
CA LYS A 94 -4.43 2.53 -1.46
C LYS A 94 -5.00 3.15 -2.75
N PRO A 95 -5.15 4.47 -2.84
CA PRO A 95 -5.13 5.42 -1.73
C PRO A 95 -6.35 5.25 -0.82
N LEU A 96 -6.32 5.84 0.38
CA LEU A 96 -7.43 5.73 1.33
C LEU A 96 -8.76 6.24 0.73
N ALA A 97 -8.72 7.36 0.03
CA ALA A 97 -9.83 7.90 -0.76
C ALA A 97 -9.27 8.68 -1.97
N ALA A 98 -10.14 9.07 -2.89
CA ALA A 98 -9.76 9.87 -4.07
C ALA A 98 -9.30 11.28 -3.69
N GLU A 99 -9.97 11.89 -2.70
CA GLU A 99 -9.71 13.23 -2.21
C GLU A 99 -9.15 13.19 -0.77
N LEU A 100 -8.34 14.19 -0.43
CA LEU A 100 -7.68 14.25 0.88
C LEU A 100 -8.68 14.50 2.02
N ASP A 101 -9.65 15.39 1.82
CA ASP A 101 -10.71 15.67 2.78
C ASP A 101 -11.59 14.45 3.06
N GLN A 102 -11.87 13.64 2.03
CA GLN A 102 -12.55 12.36 2.18
C GLN A 102 -11.73 11.39 3.03
N ALA A 103 -10.42 11.32 2.80
CA ALA A 103 -9.52 10.47 3.58
C ALA A 103 -9.50 10.91 5.06
N GLU A 104 -9.42 12.20 5.33
CA GLU A 104 -9.48 12.76 6.70
C GLU A 104 -10.82 12.45 7.37
N CYS A 105 -11.93 12.61 6.66
CA CYS A 105 -13.26 12.25 7.15
C CYS A 105 -13.39 10.76 7.52
N LEU A 106 -12.81 9.85 6.71
CA LEU A 106 -12.81 8.41 7.02
C LEU A 106 -12.01 8.09 8.30
N ILE A 107 -10.89 8.78 8.52
CA ILE A 107 -10.10 8.62 9.75
C ILE A 107 -10.93 9.02 10.96
N GLU A 108 -11.60 10.18 10.91
CA GLU A 108 -12.48 10.62 12.01
C GLU A 108 -13.64 9.65 12.24
N GLN A 109 -14.26 9.12 11.18
CA GLN A 109 -15.32 8.13 11.30
C GLN A 109 -14.84 6.85 11.97
N ALA A 110 -13.65 6.35 11.60
CA ALA A 110 -13.06 5.16 12.20
C ALA A 110 -12.78 5.35 13.69
N GLN A 111 -12.24 6.52 14.08
CA GLN A 111 -12.00 6.89 15.47
C GLN A 111 -13.32 6.96 16.27
N LYS A 112 -14.35 7.65 15.75
CA LYS A 112 -15.67 7.75 16.38
C LYS A 112 -16.36 6.39 16.54
N ALA A 113 -16.19 5.50 15.56
CA ALA A 113 -16.74 4.14 15.60
C ALA A 113 -15.93 3.17 16.49
N GLY A 114 -14.72 3.55 16.92
CA GLY A 114 -13.80 2.67 17.63
C GLY A 114 -13.35 1.47 16.79
N LYS A 115 -13.20 1.66 15.46
CA LYS A 115 -12.86 0.60 14.51
C LYS A 115 -11.49 0.80 13.88
N ALA A 116 -10.77 -0.29 13.67
CA ALA A 116 -9.52 -0.25 12.93
C ALA A 116 -9.80 0.09 11.46
N LEU A 117 -9.09 1.09 10.96
CA LEU A 117 -9.01 1.45 9.54
C LEU A 117 -7.55 1.33 9.12
N MET A 118 -7.26 0.39 8.21
CA MET A 118 -5.91 0.13 7.70
C MET A 118 -5.84 0.37 6.19
N VAL A 119 -4.79 1.05 5.73
CA VAL A 119 -4.54 1.29 4.31
C VAL A 119 -3.56 0.26 3.76
N GLY A 120 -3.82 -0.24 2.56
CA GLY A 120 -3.11 -1.35 1.89
C GLY A 120 -1.71 -1.02 1.38
N PHE A 121 -0.84 -0.44 2.19
CA PHE A 121 0.57 -0.24 1.87
C PHE A 121 1.38 -1.52 2.07
N ASN A 122 1.14 -2.50 1.22
CA ASN A 122 1.75 -3.84 1.30
C ASN A 122 3.28 -3.82 1.40
N ARG A 123 3.98 -2.85 0.80
CA ARG A 123 5.44 -2.76 0.82
C ARG A 123 6.02 -2.63 2.21
N ARG A 124 5.31 -1.98 3.14
CA ARG A 124 5.73 -1.88 4.55
C ARG A 124 5.77 -3.23 5.28
N PHE A 125 5.21 -4.27 4.66
CA PHE A 125 5.19 -5.67 5.14
C PHE A 125 6.03 -6.62 4.27
N ALA A 126 6.70 -6.12 3.23
CA ALA A 126 7.62 -6.91 2.42
C ALA A 126 8.85 -7.29 3.26
N PRO A 127 9.19 -8.58 3.43
CA PRO A 127 10.20 -9.03 4.40
C PRO A 127 11.56 -8.34 4.25
N ARG A 128 12.02 -8.11 3.01
CA ARG A 128 13.30 -7.41 2.77
C ARG A 128 13.24 -5.93 3.14
N TYR A 129 12.09 -5.28 2.97
CA TYR A 129 11.93 -3.89 3.39
C TYR A 129 11.78 -3.75 4.90
N VAL A 130 11.10 -4.70 5.55
CA VAL A 130 11.07 -4.79 7.02
C VAL A 130 12.47 -5.00 7.59
N GLN A 131 13.25 -5.93 6.99
CA GLN A 131 14.65 -6.16 7.36
C GLN A 131 15.50 -4.89 7.20
N LEU A 132 15.35 -4.16 6.08
CA LEU A 132 16.05 -2.88 5.88
C LEU A 132 15.64 -1.87 6.94
N LYS A 133 14.35 -1.70 7.22
CA LYS A 133 13.86 -0.78 8.25
C LYS A 133 14.50 -1.05 9.61
N GLN A 134 14.65 -2.31 9.99
CA GLN A 134 15.32 -2.70 11.24
C GLN A 134 16.80 -2.27 11.28
N GLN A 135 17.51 -2.35 10.14
CA GLN A 135 18.89 -1.87 10.05
C GLN A 135 18.96 -0.34 10.17
N LEU A 136 18.05 0.37 9.47
CA LEU A 136 18.05 1.85 9.44
C LEU A 136 17.68 2.48 10.79
N VAL A 137 16.88 1.83 11.61
CA VAL A 137 16.56 2.31 12.98
C VAL A 137 17.79 2.25 13.90
N GLN A 138 18.73 1.35 13.64
CA GLN A 138 19.91 1.14 14.50
C GLN A 138 21.12 2.00 14.13
N GLN A 139 21.09 2.65 12.96
CA GLN A 139 22.26 3.37 12.42
C GLN A 139 21.85 4.73 11.85
N PRO A 140 22.65 5.79 12.05
CA PRO A 140 22.44 7.06 11.37
C PRO A 140 22.41 6.85 9.86
N THR A 141 21.29 7.21 9.23
CA THR A 141 21.06 7.08 7.79
C THR A 141 21.34 8.40 7.09
N ALA A 142 22.25 8.41 6.13
CA ALA A 142 22.56 9.59 5.33
C ALA A 142 21.55 9.81 4.20
N SER A 143 21.21 8.74 3.50
CA SER A 143 20.24 8.82 2.39
C SER A 143 19.47 7.54 2.17
N VAL A 144 18.24 7.70 1.64
CA VAL A 144 17.41 6.61 1.10
C VAL A 144 16.98 7.02 -0.31
N ARG A 145 17.23 6.18 -1.30
CA ARG A 145 16.73 6.35 -2.67
C ARG A 145 15.81 5.19 -3.03
N MET A 146 14.65 5.49 -3.59
CA MET A 146 13.73 4.49 -4.13
C MET A 146 13.34 4.84 -5.56
N ASP A 147 13.67 3.95 -6.47
CA ASP A 147 13.35 4.04 -7.89
C ASP A 147 12.34 2.95 -8.25
N LYS A 148 11.26 3.33 -8.96
CA LYS A 148 10.29 2.38 -9.50
C LYS A 148 10.00 2.72 -10.94
N HIS A 149 10.65 2.00 -11.83
CA HIS A 149 10.52 2.21 -13.26
C HIS A 149 9.60 1.20 -13.92
N ARG A 150 9.04 1.58 -15.06
CA ARG A 150 8.23 0.76 -15.95
C ARG A 150 8.81 0.80 -17.36
N SER A 151 8.80 -0.31 -18.07
CA SER A 151 9.29 -0.37 -19.44
C SER A 151 8.34 0.29 -20.44
N ASP A 152 7.02 0.18 -20.18
CA ASP A 152 5.97 0.73 -21.03
C ASP A 152 4.67 0.85 -20.23
N SER A 153 4.39 2.03 -19.72
CA SER A 153 3.21 2.30 -18.89
C SER A 153 2.84 3.80 -18.84
N VAL A 154 3.18 4.54 -19.90
CA VAL A 154 2.72 5.92 -20.08
C VAL A 154 1.23 5.89 -20.43
N GLY A 155 0.30 6.25 -19.77
CA GLY A 155 -1.13 6.09 -20.09
C GLY A 155 -1.70 4.70 -19.79
N PRO A 156 -3.01 4.53 -20.00
CA PRO A 156 -3.96 5.54 -20.48
C PRO A 156 -4.38 6.59 -19.44
N ASN A 157 -3.96 6.43 -18.18
CA ASN A 157 -4.38 7.27 -17.07
C ASN A 157 -3.63 8.62 -17.04
N ASP A 158 -4.28 9.64 -16.50
CA ASP A 158 -3.71 10.96 -16.30
C ASP A 158 -2.62 10.99 -15.20
N LEU A 159 -2.00 12.15 -15.07
CA LEU A 159 -0.96 12.39 -14.08
C LEU A 159 -1.45 12.14 -12.65
N ARG A 160 -2.60 12.71 -12.27
CA ARG A 160 -3.13 12.61 -10.91
C ARG A 160 -3.40 11.15 -10.52
N PHE A 161 -4.07 10.40 -11.38
CA PHE A 161 -4.31 8.98 -11.15
C PHE A 161 -2.98 8.23 -10.99
N THR A 162 -2.01 8.45 -11.87
CA THR A 162 -0.73 7.74 -11.82
C THR A 162 0.08 8.06 -10.57
N LEU A 163 0.04 9.30 -10.09
CA LEU A 163 0.68 9.69 -8.83
C LEU A 163 0.02 9.01 -7.63
N LEU A 164 -1.30 8.99 -7.54
CA LEU A 164 -2.05 8.37 -6.45
C LEU A 164 -2.09 6.84 -6.53
N ASP A 165 -1.99 6.24 -7.71
CA ASP A 165 -2.01 4.79 -7.86
C ASP A 165 -0.63 4.14 -7.76
N ASP A 166 0.38 4.68 -8.45
CA ASP A 166 1.68 4.01 -8.60
C ASP A 166 2.82 4.74 -7.87
N TYR A 167 2.93 6.07 -8.02
CA TYR A 167 4.00 6.85 -7.38
C TYR A 167 3.83 6.98 -5.86
N LEU A 168 2.60 6.97 -5.37
CA LEU A 168 2.27 6.93 -3.95
C LEU A 168 3.01 5.81 -3.20
N HIS A 169 3.17 4.65 -3.82
CA HIS A 169 3.93 3.55 -3.24
C HIS A 169 5.42 3.87 -3.05
N VAL A 170 6.00 4.61 -3.99
CA VAL A 170 7.42 5.00 -3.94
C VAL A 170 7.64 5.98 -2.80
N VAL A 171 6.79 7.02 -2.75
CA VAL A 171 6.82 8.03 -1.69
C VAL A 171 6.59 7.41 -0.33
N ASP A 172 5.51 6.64 -0.16
CA ASP A 172 5.17 5.98 1.11
C ASP A 172 6.32 5.12 1.64
N THR A 173 6.85 4.24 0.78
CA THR A 173 7.87 3.27 1.19
C THR A 173 9.19 3.95 1.55
N ALA A 174 9.66 4.89 0.72
CA ALA A 174 10.92 5.59 0.97
C ALA A 174 10.87 6.43 2.25
N LEU A 175 9.78 7.17 2.45
CA LEU A 175 9.61 7.98 3.65
C LEU A 175 9.43 7.12 4.91
N TRP A 176 8.66 6.04 4.84
CA TRP A 176 8.56 5.09 5.95
C TRP A 176 9.91 4.51 6.35
N LEU A 177 10.75 4.11 5.38
CA LEU A 177 12.10 3.62 5.65
C LEU A 177 12.95 4.68 6.37
N ALA A 178 12.86 5.93 5.95
CA ALA A 178 13.64 7.04 6.50
C ALA A 178 13.13 7.58 7.85
N GLY A 179 11.96 7.12 8.35
CA GLY A 179 11.44 7.55 9.65
C GLY A 179 10.08 8.25 9.61
N GLY A 180 9.53 8.53 8.46
CA GLY A 180 8.15 8.99 8.25
C GLY A 180 8.04 10.48 7.93
N GLN A 181 8.11 11.36 8.91
CA GLN A 181 7.91 12.80 8.69
C GLN A 181 9.00 13.39 7.79
N ALA A 182 8.60 14.11 6.74
CA ALA A 182 9.49 14.66 5.75
C ALA A 182 8.99 15.99 5.19
N ASN A 183 9.94 16.84 4.82
CA ASN A 183 9.69 18.09 4.10
C ASN A 183 10.13 17.93 2.65
N LEU A 184 9.28 18.29 1.70
CA LEU A 184 9.62 18.35 0.28
C LEU A 184 10.65 19.47 0.07
N LEU A 185 11.80 19.12 -0.50
CA LEU A 185 12.87 20.06 -0.82
C LEU A 185 12.78 20.57 -2.27
N SER A 186 12.64 19.64 -3.20
CA SER A 186 12.57 19.92 -4.63
C SER A 186 12.03 18.70 -5.38
N GLY A 187 11.67 18.89 -6.62
CA GLY A 187 11.27 17.81 -7.51
C GLY A 187 10.88 18.28 -8.87
N GLN A 188 10.62 17.33 -9.75
CA GLN A 188 10.15 17.60 -11.10
C GLN A 188 9.18 16.53 -11.56
N LEU A 189 8.23 16.94 -12.39
CA LEU A 189 7.32 16.10 -13.15
C LEU A 189 7.52 16.36 -14.63
N THR A 190 7.58 15.30 -15.42
CA THR A 190 7.55 15.38 -16.88
C THR A 190 6.33 14.63 -17.37
N VAL A 191 5.52 15.28 -18.18
CA VAL A 191 4.31 14.72 -18.79
C VAL A 191 4.41 14.80 -20.31
N ASN A 192 3.63 13.96 -21.00
CA ASN A 192 3.42 14.10 -22.44
C ASN A 192 2.32 15.11 -22.77
N ASP A 193 2.03 15.31 -24.06
CA ASP A 193 0.99 16.24 -24.54
C ASP A 193 -0.43 15.87 -24.06
N GLN A 194 -0.64 14.62 -23.61
CA GLN A 194 -1.90 14.12 -23.07
C GLN A 194 -1.98 14.20 -21.55
N GLN A 195 -1.06 14.96 -20.91
CA GLN A 195 -0.97 15.09 -19.45
C GLN A 195 -0.79 13.75 -18.71
N GLN A 196 -0.08 12.80 -19.32
CA GLN A 196 0.24 11.52 -18.72
C GLN A 196 1.69 11.53 -18.20
N LEU A 197 1.93 10.95 -17.05
CA LEU A 197 3.25 10.92 -16.42
C LEU A 197 4.26 10.15 -17.27
N ILE A 198 5.37 10.79 -17.61
CA ILE A 198 6.59 10.17 -18.17
C ILE A 198 7.59 9.93 -17.04
N TYR A 199 7.91 10.96 -16.27
CA TYR A 199 8.91 10.91 -15.22
C TYR A 199 8.50 11.75 -14.02
N ALA A 200 8.82 11.26 -12.83
CA ALA A 200 8.74 11.98 -11.57
C ALA A 200 10.02 11.74 -10.76
N GLU A 201 10.60 12.79 -10.19
CA GLU A 201 11.64 12.69 -9.17
C GLU A 201 11.43 13.76 -8.11
N HIS A 202 11.51 13.37 -6.82
CA HIS A 202 11.36 14.28 -5.70
C HIS A 202 12.38 13.98 -4.60
N HIS A 203 12.80 15.05 -3.94
CA HIS A 203 13.78 15.03 -2.86
C HIS A 203 13.13 15.56 -1.58
N PHE A 204 13.39 14.87 -0.49
CA PHE A 204 12.84 15.20 0.82
C PHE A 204 13.94 15.23 1.87
N ASN A 205 13.76 16.06 2.90
CA ASN A 205 14.51 15.96 4.15
C ASN A 205 13.65 15.20 5.17
N CYS A 206 14.18 14.11 5.69
CA CYS A 206 13.55 13.29 6.70
C CYS A 206 14.52 13.13 7.89
N HIS A 207 14.32 13.90 8.95
CA HIS A 207 15.17 13.88 10.15
C HIS A 207 16.68 14.02 9.86
N GLY A 208 17.05 14.83 8.88
CA GLY A 208 18.45 15.04 8.45
C GLY A 208 18.94 14.06 7.37
N SER A 209 18.19 13.02 7.06
CA SER A 209 18.45 12.13 5.93
C SER A 209 17.87 12.72 4.64
N ILE A 210 18.57 12.56 3.53
CA ILE A 210 18.04 12.90 2.20
C ILE A 210 17.31 11.68 1.65
N VAL A 211 16.04 11.87 1.28
CA VAL A 211 15.23 10.84 0.62
C VAL A 211 14.98 11.26 -0.82
N THR A 212 15.29 10.37 -1.76
CA THR A 212 15.01 10.56 -3.18
C THR A 212 14.03 9.49 -3.64
N THR A 213 12.99 9.92 -4.33
CA THR A 213 12.02 9.02 -4.96
C THR A 213 11.97 9.27 -6.45
N SER A 214 11.97 8.23 -7.28
CA SER A 214 11.82 8.43 -8.73
C SER A 214 10.95 7.36 -9.39
N MET A 215 10.31 7.75 -10.48
CA MET A 215 9.54 6.87 -11.36
C MET A 215 9.68 7.32 -12.81
N HIS A 216 10.06 6.39 -13.68
CA HIS A 216 9.99 6.59 -15.13
C HIS A 216 9.02 5.58 -15.72
N ARG A 217 8.07 6.04 -16.52
CA ARG A 217 6.99 5.21 -17.08
C ARG A 217 7.34 4.53 -18.41
N GLN A 218 8.51 4.87 -18.97
CA GLN A 218 9.03 4.32 -20.22
C GLN A 218 10.55 4.16 -20.11
N ALA A 219 10.99 3.37 -19.13
CA ALA A 219 12.39 3.03 -18.92
C ALA A 219 12.80 1.76 -19.68
N GLY A 220 14.10 1.40 -19.63
CA GLY A 220 14.60 0.19 -20.27
C GLY A 220 14.06 -1.12 -19.70
N SER A 221 13.57 -1.12 -18.45
CA SER A 221 12.99 -2.29 -17.79
C SER A 221 12.03 -1.89 -16.66
N SER A 222 11.12 -2.80 -16.31
CA SER A 222 10.27 -2.66 -15.13
C SER A 222 11.05 -3.16 -13.91
N ARG A 223 11.47 -2.23 -13.02
CA ARG A 223 12.27 -2.52 -11.83
C ARG A 223 11.85 -1.64 -10.65
N GLU A 224 12.04 -2.18 -9.44
CA GLU A 224 11.91 -1.44 -8.19
C GLU A 224 13.22 -1.62 -7.40
N ILE A 225 13.92 -0.53 -7.09
CA ILE A 225 15.20 -0.55 -6.38
C ILE A 225 15.12 0.39 -5.20
N ILE A 226 15.59 -0.07 -4.04
CA ILE A 226 15.86 0.77 -2.88
C ILE A 226 17.35 0.70 -2.59
N GLN A 227 17.97 1.85 -2.41
CA GLN A 227 19.32 1.99 -1.89
C GLN A 227 19.29 2.84 -0.63
N ALA A 228 19.98 2.43 0.41
CA ALA A 228 20.16 3.19 1.64
C ALA A 228 21.63 3.26 2.02
N VAL A 229 22.12 4.47 2.34
CA VAL A 229 23.48 4.72 2.80
C VAL A 229 23.42 5.09 4.28
N THR A 230 24.12 4.32 5.11
CA THR A 230 24.22 4.55 6.54
C THR A 230 25.67 4.74 6.96
N GLN A 231 25.87 5.08 8.21
CA GLN A 231 27.22 5.07 8.77
C GLN A 231 27.75 3.61 8.84
N GLY A 232 28.64 3.27 7.91
CA GLY A 232 29.32 1.97 7.87
C GLY A 232 28.67 0.89 7.02
N ALA A 233 27.57 1.20 6.29
CA ALA A 233 26.99 0.26 5.35
C ALA A 233 26.26 0.95 4.17
N VAL A 234 26.23 0.26 3.04
CA VAL A 234 25.31 0.53 1.94
C VAL A 234 24.42 -0.70 1.76
N TYR A 235 23.11 -0.48 1.70
CA TYR A 235 22.13 -1.53 1.46
C TYR A 235 21.46 -1.30 0.12
N GLN A 236 21.27 -2.36 -0.67
CA GLN A 236 20.46 -2.30 -1.90
C GLN A 236 19.49 -3.47 -1.94
N ILE A 237 18.22 -3.16 -2.25
CA ILE A 237 17.20 -4.18 -2.46
C ILE A 237 16.61 -3.99 -3.85
N SER A 238 16.59 -5.06 -4.65
CA SER A 238 15.98 -5.06 -5.98
C SER A 238 14.73 -5.93 -5.98
N ASP A 239 13.62 -5.37 -6.52
CA ASP A 239 12.33 -6.05 -6.73
C ASP A 239 11.77 -6.72 -5.47
N MET A 240 12.00 -6.13 -4.28
CA MET A 240 11.59 -6.63 -2.96
C MET A 240 12.16 -8.02 -2.60
N LYS A 241 13.17 -8.52 -3.30
CA LYS A 241 13.70 -9.89 -3.10
C LYS A 241 15.21 -9.99 -3.00
N GLN A 242 15.95 -9.32 -3.85
CA GLN A 242 17.41 -9.39 -3.87
C GLN A 242 17.95 -8.42 -2.83
N TRP A 243 18.77 -8.90 -1.93
CA TRP A 243 19.44 -8.12 -0.90
C TRP A 243 20.93 -8.08 -1.18
N GLN A 244 21.51 -6.88 -1.23
CA GLN A 244 22.93 -6.63 -1.23
C GLN A 244 23.28 -5.69 -0.07
N GLU A 245 24.38 -5.99 0.59
CA GLU A 245 24.95 -5.21 1.68
C GLU A 245 26.44 -5.02 1.44
N GLU A 246 26.92 -3.80 1.61
CA GLU A 246 28.34 -3.44 1.52
C GLU A 246 28.81 -2.92 2.86
N LYS A 247 29.79 -3.61 3.47
CA LYS A 247 30.42 -3.22 4.75
C LYS A 247 31.90 -3.48 4.67
N LYS A 248 32.73 -2.52 5.06
CA LYS A 248 34.21 -2.66 5.11
C LYS A 248 34.79 -3.21 3.79
N ASP A 249 34.34 -2.66 2.66
CA ASP A 249 34.72 -3.06 1.29
C ASP A 249 34.35 -4.52 0.91
N ILE A 250 33.48 -5.17 1.70
CA ILE A 250 32.95 -6.50 1.40
C ILE A 250 31.51 -6.36 0.91
N VAL A 251 31.23 -6.94 -0.25
CA VAL A 251 29.89 -7.06 -0.83
C VAL A 251 29.29 -8.40 -0.47
N SER A 252 28.16 -8.41 0.23
CA SER A 252 27.42 -9.61 0.61
C SER A 252 26.05 -9.63 -0.04
N GLN A 253 25.59 -10.80 -0.46
CA GLN A 253 24.25 -11.00 -1.01
C GLN A 253 23.53 -12.09 -0.23
N LEU A 254 22.27 -11.85 0.11
CA LEU A 254 21.43 -12.87 0.73
C LEU A 254 20.64 -13.63 -0.35
N PRO A 255 20.58 -14.97 -0.26
CA PRO A 255 19.79 -15.75 -1.19
C PRO A 255 18.31 -15.42 -1.08
N VAL A 256 17.59 -15.58 -2.18
CA VAL A 256 16.12 -15.53 -2.19
C VAL A 256 15.62 -16.83 -1.57
N ALA A 257 14.68 -16.74 -0.63
CA ALA A 257 14.10 -17.91 0.01
C ALA A 257 13.32 -18.75 -1.03
N SER A 258 13.70 -20.03 -1.19
CA SER A 258 13.22 -20.89 -2.28
C SER A 258 11.70 -21.14 -2.25
N TRP A 259 11.09 -21.14 -1.05
CA TRP A 259 9.66 -21.45 -0.87
C TRP A 259 8.81 -20.22 -0.54
N GLN A 260 9.40 -19.02 -0.59
CA GLN A 260 8.65 -17.81 -0.35
C GLN A 260 7.74 -17.48 -1.54
N THR A 261 6.44 -17.36 -1.29
CA THR A 261 5.48 -16.99 -2.32
C THR A 261 5.71 -15.55 -2.79
N THR A 262 5.29 -15.21 -4.00
CA THR A 262 5.30 -13.83 -4.48
C THR A 262 4.44 -12.92 -3.58
N LEU A 263 3.36 -13.43 -3.01
CA LEU A 263 2.47 -12.66 -2.13
C LEU A 263 3.14 -12.35 -0.79
N ALA A 264 3.84 -13.32 -0.21
CA ALA A 264 4.66 -13.10 0.99
C ALA A 264 5.80 -12.11 0.70
N GLN A 265 6.54 -12.33 -0.39
CA GLN A 265 7.65 -11.48 -0.81
C GLN A 265 7.25 -10.01 -1.00
N ARG A 266 6.07 -9.78 -1.60
CA ARG A 266 5.53 -8.44 -1.84
C ARG A 266 4.79 -7.86 -0.64
N GLY A 267 4.72 -8.58 0.50
CA GLY A 267 4.15 -8.13 1.75
C GLY A 267 2.62 -8.22 1.86
N PHE A 268 1.92 -8.82 0.89
CA PHE A 268 0.46 -8.96 0.97
C PHE A 268 0.04 -9.88 2.12
N GLU A 269 0.70 -11.03 2.26
CA GLU A 269 0.42 -11.96 3.38
C GLU A 269 0.68 -11.29 4.73
N GLY A 270 1.82 -10.57 4.84
CA GLY A 270 2.16 -9.84 6.06
C GLY A 270 1.15 -8.74 6.40
N ALA A 271 0.68 -7.97 5.41
CA ALA A 271 -0.31 -6.92 5.61
C ALA A 271 -1.67 -7.48 6.08
N ILE A 272 -2.14 -8.57 5.44
CA ILE A 272 -3.40 -9.25 5.79
C ILE A 272 -3.33 -9.76 7.24
N LYS A 273 -2.29 -10.54 7.57
CA LYS A 273 -2.10 -11.09 8.92
C LYS A 273 -2.00 -9.98 9.96
N HIS A 274 -1.21 -8.95 9.69
CA HIS A 274 -1.06 -7.81 10.60
C HIS A 274 -2.39 -7.11 10.90
N PHE A 275 -3.25 -6.90 9.90
CA PHE A 275 -4.56 -6.30 10.12
C PHE A 275 -5.45 -7.17 11.02
N ILE A 276 -5.51 -8.48 10.72
CA ILE A 276 -6.29 -9.44 11.50
C ILE A 276 -5.79 -9.52 12.95
N ASP A 277 -4.47 -9.61 13.14
CA ASP A 277 -3.83 -9.65 14.45
C ASP A 277 -4.02 -8.35 15.23
N SER A 278 -4.00 -7.19 14.55
CA SER A 278 -4.27 -5.90 15.18
C SER A 278 -5.68 -5.83 15.76
N ILE A 279 -6.68 -6.37 15.06
CA ILE A 279 -8.05 -6.45 15.57
C ILE A 279 -8.13 -7.41 16.75
N ALA A 280 -7.55 -8.61 16.63
CA ALA A 280 -7.58 -9.63 17.68
C ALA A 280 -6.90 -9.15 18.98
N ASN A 281 -5.82 -8.37 18.85
CA ASN A 281 -5.05 -7.84 19.98
C ASN A 281 -5.48 -6.42 20.41
N GLN A 282 -6.48 -5.84 19.75
CA GLN A 282 -6.96 -4.46 20.00
C GLN A 282 -5.83 -3.42 19.91
N THR A 283 -4.94 -3.56 18.95
CA THR A 283 -3.84 -2.63 18.67
C THR A 283 -4.10 -1.84 17.39
N ALA A 284 -3.53 -0.64 17.29
CA ALA A 284 -3.58 0.12 16.05
C ALA A 284 -2.74 -0.57 14.95
N PRO A 285 -3.27 -0.72 13.72
CA PRO A 285 -2.48 -1.28 12.63
C PRO A 285 -1.36 -0.33 12.21
N GLN A 286 -0.25 -0.88 11.75
CA GLN A 286 0.97 -0.14 11.38
C GLN A 286 0.76 0.85 10.22
N THR A 287 -0.18 0.56 9.32
CA THR A 287 -0.62 1.46 8.26
C THR A 287 -2.05 1.92 8.51
N SER A 288 -2.34 2.39 9.75
CA SER A 288 -3.64 2.99 10.08
C SER A 288 -3.97 4.15 9.15
N GLY A 289 -5.21 4.59 9.12
CA GLY A 289 -5.62 5.75 8.32
C GLY A 289 -4.71 6.96 8.55
N GLU A 290 -4.36 7.26 9.81
CA GLU A 290 -3.47 8.37 10.19
C GLU A 290 -2.05 8.20 9.65
N GLN A 291 -1.55 6.97 9.59
CA GLN A 291 -0.23 6.69 9.02
C GLN A 291 -0.26 6.64 7.50
N GLY A 292 -1.35 6.16 6.92
CA GLY A 292 -1.51 6.03 5.48
C GLY A 292 -1.74 7.35 4.74
N ILE A 293 -2.43 8.30 5.39
CA ILE A 293 -2.75 9.60 4.78
C ILE A 293 -1.51 10.46 4.52
N PHE A 294 -0.42 10.23 5.26
CA PHE A 294 0.78 11.06 5.13
C PHE A 294 1.36 11.07 3.72
N ALA A 295 1.51 9.91 3.09
CA ALA A 295 1.99 9.82 1.72
C ALA A 295 1.01 10.47 0.72
N GLN A 296 -0.30 10.37 0.96
CA GLN A 296 -1.32 11.02 0.13
C GLN A 296 -1.25 12.55 0.25
N ARG A 297 -0.99 13.11 1.44
CA ARG A 297 -0.73 14.56 1.62
C ARG A 297 0.49 15.02 0.82
N ILE A 298 1.59 14.27 0.86
CA ILE A 298 2.78 14.58 0.06
C ILE A 298 2.46 14.59 -1.44
N ILE A 299 1.68 13.63 -1.95
CA ILE A 299 1.23 13.66 -3.35
C ILE A 299 0.37 14.91 -3.64
N GLY A 300 -0.49 15.31 -2.71
CA GLY A 300 -1.26 16.56 -2.82
C GLY A 300 -0.35 17.80 -2.89
N ASP A 301 0.70 17.86 -2.10
CA ASP A 301 1.67 18.97 -2.13
C ASP A 301 2.48 18.97 -3.44
N ILE A 302 2.86 17.80 -3.95
CA ILE A 302 3.50 17.67 -5.26
C ILE A 302 2.58 18.17 -6.38
N LEU A 303 1.30 17.82 -6.37
CA LEU A 303 0.32 18.30 -7.36
C LEU A 303 0.18 19.83 -7.28
N LYS A 304 -0.01 20.38 -6.08
CA LYS A 304 -0.14 21.84 -5.86
C LYS A 304 1.09 22.60 -6.31
N SER A 305 2.31 22.13 -6.01
CA SER A 305 3.56 22.78 -6.41
C SER A 305 3.76 22.82 -7.92
N ASN A 306 3.08 21.95 -8.66
CA ASN A 306 3.06 21.93 -10.14
C ASN A 306 1.83 22.60 -10.74
N GLY A 307 1.05 23.38 -9.97
CA GLY A 307 -0.11 24.12 -10.44
C GLY A 307 -1.33 23.24 -10.79
N ILE A 308 -1.34 22.00 -10.30
CA ILE A 308 -2.46 21.07 -10.54
C ILE A 308 -3.36 21.11 -9.30
N THR A 309 -4.61 21.47 -9.49
CA THR A 309 -5.62 21.45 -8.41
C THR A 309 -5.74 20.02 -7.86
N ALA A 310 -5.55 19.91 -6.56
CA ALA A 310 -5.70 18.66 -5.84
C ALA A 310 -7.14 18.20 -5.80
#